data_7f6f845b34d3040fa5ee16e3fd101a15
#
_entry.id   7f6f845b34d3040fa5ee16e3fd101a15
#
_cell.length_a   1.000
_cell.length_b   1.000
_cell.length_c   1.000
_cell.angle_alpha   90.00
_cell.angle_beta   90.00
_cell.angle_gamma   90.00
#
_symmetry.space_group_name_H-M   'P 1'
#
loop_
_entity.id
_entity.type
_entity.pdbx_description
1 polymer ?
#
loop_
_entity_poly.entity_id
_entity_poly.type
_entity_poly.pdbx_seq_one_letter_code
_entity_poly.pdbx_strand_id
1 'polypeptide(L)'
;MCSYGQLRCLRVDTGERVWEDLTATRGGQETRWGNAFLVKHAPSDRFFLFNELGDLIIAKLSPEGYEPIDKAHLIEPTGKAMNRKVVWSHPAFANRNVLVRNDKEIVSFSLAE
;
A
#
# COMPACT_ATOMS: atom_id res chain seq x y z
N MET A 1 -5.49 -3.67 -6.10
CA MET A 1 -4.62 -2.92 -7.05
C MET A 1 -4.78 -3.46 -8.44
N CYS A 2 -4.68 -2.61 -9.44
CA CYS A 2 -4.76 -3.00 -10.84
C CYS A 2 -3.39 -3.01 -11.51
N SER A 3 -3.30 -3.54 -12.73
CA SER A 3 -2.02 -3.87 -13.37
C SER A 3 -1.06 -2.70 -13.66
N TYR A 4 -1.52 -1.48 -13.57
CA TYR A 4 -0.67 -0.28 -13.72
C TYR A 4 -0.53 0.52 -12.42
N GLY A 5 -0.76 -0.10 -11.28
CA GLY A 5 -0.61 0.53 -9.96
C GLY A 5 -1.81 1.37 -9.53
N GLN A 6 -2.93 1.23 -10.20
CA GLN A 6 -4.15 1.97 -9.82
C GLN A 6 -4.80 1.36 -8.57
N LEU A 7 -5.10 2.20 -7.62
CA LEU A 7 -6.06 1.90 -6.56
C LEU A 7 -7.44 2.30 -7.07
N ARG A 8 -8.38 1.37 -7.07
CA ARG A 8 -9.74 1.60 -7.60
C ARG A 8 -10.79 1.25 -6.58
N CYS A 9 -11.83 2.06 -6.54
CA CYS A 9 -13.08 1.74 -5.87
C CYS A 9 -14.12 1.32 -6.90
N LEU A 10 -14.74 0.17 -6.66
CA LEU A 10 -15.74 -0.40 -7.55
C LEU A 10 -17.02 -0.70 -6.78
N ARG A 11 -18.17 -0.57 -7.44
CA ARG A 11 -19.42 -1.09 -6.94
C ARG A 11 -19.42 -2.61 -7.06
N VAL A 12 -19.75 -3.29 -5.97
CA VAL A 12 -19.76 -4.77 -5.95
C VAL A 12 -20.86 -5.35 -6.80
N ASP A 13 -22.01 -4.67 -6.84
CA ASP A 13 -23.22 -5.13 -7.55
C ASP A 13 -23.14 -4.98 -9.07
N THR A 14 -22.44 -3.94 -9.56
CA THR A 14 -22.40 -3.60 -11.00
C THR A 14 -21.02 -3.70 -11.61
N GLY A 15 -19.95 -3.67 -10.78
CA GLY A 15 -18.56 -3.53 -11.24
C GLY A 15 -18.21 -2.12 -11.71
N GLU A 16 -19.12 -1.16 -11.58
CA GLU A 16 -18.87 0.23 -11.97
C GLU A 16 -17.73 0.83 -11.15
N ARG A 17 -16.80 1.51 -11.83
CA ARG A 17 -15.71 2.24 -11.18
C ARG A 17 -16.22 3.56 -10.61
N VAL A 18 -16.08 3.72 -9.28
CA VAL A 18 -16.46 4.92 -8.56
C VAL A 18 -15.34 5.97 -8.62
N TRP A 19 -14.10 5.55 -8.34
CA TRP A 19 -12.91 6.41 -8.47
C TRP A 19 -11.65 5.58 -8.72
N GLU A 20 -10.59 6.28 -9.14
CA GLU A 20 -9.25 5.72 -9.37
C GLU A 20 -8.20 6.69 -8.86
N ASP A 21 -7.12 6.15 -8.26
CA ASP A 21 -5.97 6.91 -7.78
C ASP A 21 -4.67 6.18 -8.11
N LEU A 22 -3.65 6.93 -8.50
CA LEU A 22 -2.31 6.41 -8.82
C LEU A 22 -1.26 6.75 -7.76
N THR A 23 -1.59 7.61 -6.79
CA THR A 23 -0.60 8.14 -5.85
C THR A 23 -0.17 7.13 -4.78
N ALA A 24 -0.97 6.11 -4.54
CA ALA A 24 -0.69 5.10 -3.51
C ALA A 24 0.53 4.21 -3.81
N THR A 25 0.91 4.05 -5.07
CA THR A 25 2.05 3.20 -5.46
C THR A 25 3.32 3.99 -5.73
N ARG A 26 3.35 4.76 -6.81
CA ARG A 26 4.55 5.47 -7.26
C ARG A 26 4.32 6.96 -7.52
N GLY A 27 3.57 7.61 -6.65
CA GLY A 27 3.41 9.07 -6.68
C GLY A 27 2.65 9.59 -7.90
N GLY A 28 1.70 8.84 -8.43
CA GLY A 28 0.83 9.28 -9.52
C GLY A 28 1.28 8.84 -10.91
N GLN A 29 2.36 8.08 -11.02
CA GLN A 29 2.83 7.52 -12.30
C GLN A 29 2.25 6.13 -12.54
N GLU A 30 1.72 5.91 -13.74
CA GLU A 30 1.37 4.57 -14.17
C GLU A 30 2.63 3.69 -14.21
N THR A 31 2.58 2.57 -13.53
CA THR A 31 3.70 1.64 -13.45
C THR A 31 3.18 0.22 -13.65
N ARG A 32 3.57 -0.40 -14.76
CA ARG A 32 3.16 -1.78 -15.04
C ARG A 32 3.51 -2.70 -13.87
N TRP A 33 2.51 -3.45 -13.40
CA TRP A 33 2.60 -4.31 -12.21
C TRP A 33 2.95 -3.57 -10.91
N GLY A 34 2.74 -2.25 -10.89
CA GLY A 34 2.84 -1.46 -9.65
C GLY A 34 1.92 -2.01 -8.58
N ASN A 35 2.43 -2.16 -7.36
CA ASN A 35 1.73 -2.87 -6.31
C ASN A 35 1.74 -2.15 -4.97
N ALA A 36 0.67 -2.34 -4.22
CA ALA A 36 0.60 -2.04 -2.79
C ALA A 36 -0.32 -3.07 -2.12
N PHE A 37 0.06 -3.49 -0.94
CA PHE A 37 -0.74 -4.37 -0.09
C PHE A 37 -1.66 -3.53 0.78
N LEU A 38 -2.91 -3.94 0.87
CA LEU A 38 -3.97 -3.22 1.57
C LEU A 38 -4.43 -4.04 2.78
N VAL A 39 -4.34 -3.44 3.97
CA VAL A 39 -4.77 -4.06 5.23
C VAL A 39 -5.74 -3.12 5.93
N LYS A 40 -6.94 -3.58 6.21
CA LYS A 40 -7.93 -2.78 6.95
C LYS A 40 -7.60 -2.78 8.43
N HIS A 41 -7.61 -1.60 9.04
CA HIS A 41 -7.52 -1.44 10.48
C HIS A 41 -8.93 -1.44 11.09
N ALA A 42 -9.37 -2.60 11.58
CA ALA A 42 -10.62 -2.67 12.33
C ALA A 42 -10.39 -2.21 13.78
N PRO A 43 -11.31 -1.47 14.41
CA PRO A 43 -12.68 -1.15 13.97
C PRO A 43 -12.84 0.19 13.23
N SER A 44 -11.73 0.85 12.86
CA SER A 44 -11.79 2.14 12.19
C SER A 44 -12.06 2.02 10.68
N ASP A 45 -12.25 3.16 10.02
CA ASP A 45 -12.34 3.28 8.56
C ASP A 45 -10.95 3.46 7.90
N ARG A 46 -9.88 3.28 8.66
CA ARG A 46 -8.51 3.44 8.21
C ARG A 46 -7.97 2.15 7.60
N PHE A 47 -7.04 2.35 6.68
CA PHE A 47 -6.32 1.27 6.00
C PHE A 47 -4.83 1.55 6.04
N PHE A 48 -4.06 0.49 6.13
CA PHE A 48 -2.63 0.52 5.88
C PHE A 48 -2.38 0.06 4.45
N LEU A 49 -1.63 0.87 3.70
CA LEU A 49 -1.15 0.51 2.37
C LEU A 49 0.37 0.43 2.42
N PHE A 50 0.92 -0.73 2.08
CA PHE A 50 2.35 -0.91 1.98
C PHE A 50 2.73 -1.09 0.52
N ASN A 51 3.42 -0.10 -0.05
CA ASN A 51 3.71 -0.07 -1.47
C ASN A 51 5.07 -0.69 -1.83
N GLU A 52 5.31 -0.86 -3.12
CA GLU A 52 6.53 -1.49 -3.62
C GLU A 52 7.81 -0.65 -3.43
N LEU A 53 7.70 0.59 -3.02
CA LEU A 53 8.83 1.46 -2.65
C LEU A 53 9.27 1.26 -1.20
N GLY A 54 8.52 0.49 -0.40
CA GLY A 54 8.79 0.29 1.02
C GLY A 54 8.15 1.34 1.92
N ASP A 55 7.16 2.05 1.42
CA ASP A 55 6.41 3.04 2.18
C ASP A 55 5.16 2.44 2.80
N LEU A 56 4.92 2.75 4.06
CA LEU A 56 3.64 2.50 4.73
C LEU A 56 2.82 3.78 4.71
N ILE A 57 1.63 3.69 4.17
CA ILE A 57 0.67 4.79 4.09
C ILE A 57 -0.52 4.46 4.97
N ILE A 58 -0.93 5.40 5.82
CA ILE A 58 -2.19 5.33 6.55
C ILE A 58 -3.19 6.17 5.77
N ALA A 59 -4.31 5.59 5.39
CA ALA A 59 -5.31 6.27 4.57
C ALA A 59 -6.73 5.92 4.99
N LYS A 60 -7.64 6.83 4.73
CA LYS A 60 -9.07 6.57 4.74
C LYS A 60 -9.51 6.23 3.32
N LEU A 61 -10.23 5.12 3.18
CA LEU A 61 -10.82 4.69 1.92
C LEU A 61 -12.33 4.66 2.06
N SER A 62 -13.01 5.29 1.14
CA SER A 62 -14.46 5.37 1.10
C SER A 62 -14.94 5.52 -0.34
N PRO A 63 -16.26 5.44 -0.60
CA PRO A 63 -16.78 5.76 -1.93
C PRO A 63 -16.47 7.19 -2.40
N GLU A 64 -16.17 8.10 -1.48
CA GLU A 64 -15.80 9.50 -1.78
C GLU A 64 -14.37 9.65 -2.27
N GLY A 65 -13.48 8.69 -1.96
CA GLY A 65 -12.11 8.75 -2.47
C GLY A 65 -11.05 8.06 -1.61
N TYR A 66 -9.82 8.26 -2.05
CA TYR A 66 -8.59 7.90 -1.35
C TYR A 66 -8.05 9.15 -0.65
N GLU A 67 -7.93 9.09 0.65
CA GLU A 67 -7.48 10.19 1.50
C GLU A 67 -6.29 9.74 2.34
N PRO A 68 -5.04 10.00 1.89
CA PRO A 68 -3.86 9.69 2.68
C PRO A 68 -3.80 10.59 3.92
N ILE A 69 -3.55 9.98 5.08
CA ILE A 69 -3.47 10.67 6.37
C ILE A 69 -2.01 10.86 6.74
N ASP A 70 -1.19 9.82 6.62
CA ASP A 70 0.22 9.83 6.97
C ASP A 70 0.99 8.81 6.15
N LYS A 71 2.31 9.00 6.07
CA LYS A 71 3.21 8.14 5.30
C LYS A 71 4.59 8.07 5.94
N ALA A 72 5.15 6.86 6.02
CA ALA A 72 6.51 6.64 6.48
C ALA A 72 7.24 5.66 5.56
N HIS A 73 8.51 5.95 5.27
CA HIS A 73 9.39 5.01 4.57
C HIS A 73 9.97 4.03 5.58
N LEU A 74 9.69 2.73 5.41
CA LEU A 74 10.08 1.71 6.39
C LEU A 74 11.30 0.91 5.96
N ILE A 75 11.45 0.63 4.67
CA ILE A 75 12.48 -0.28 4.19
C ILE A 75 12.82 0.02 2.73
N GLU A 76 14.10 -0.16 2.38
CA GLU A 76 14.55 0.04 1.01
C GLU A 76 14.12 -1.10 0.09
N PRO A 77 13.68 -0.81 -1.14
CA PRO A 77 13.41 -1.84 -2.14
C PRO A 77 14.74 -2.42 -2.65
N THR A 78 14.94 -3.71 -2.46
CA THR A 78 16.17 -4.43 -2.86
C THR A 78 15.91 -5.50 -3.91
N GLY A 79 14.69 -6.04 -3.98
CA GLY A 79 14.28 -6.96 -5.04
C GLY A 79 14.18 -6.27 -6.40
N LYS A 80 14.36 -7.02 -7.48
CA LYS A 80 14.23 -6.49 -8.84
C LYS A 80 13.08 -7.15 -9.58
N ALA A 81 12.22 -6.33 -10.16
CA ALA A 81 11.16 -6.76 -11.08
C ALA A 81 10.92 -5.68 -12.13
N MET A 82 10.69 -6.08 -13.38
CA MET A 82 10.41 -5.15 -14.49
C MET A 82 11.44 -4.02 -14.61
N ASN A 83 12.74 -4.34 -14.45
CA ASN A 83 13.87 -3.40 -14.49
C ASN A 83 13.83 -2.30 -13.42
N ARG A 84 13.18 -2.54 -12.30
CA ARG A 84 13.14 -1.62 -11.17
C ARG A 84 13.28 -2.36 -9.84
N LYS A 85 13.71 -1.63 -8.81
CA LYS A 85 13.77 -2.15 -7.45
C LYS A 85 12.39 -2.10 -6.80
N VAL A 86 11.99 -3.19 -6.16
CA VAL A 86 10.68 -3.34 -5.54
C VAL A 86 10.75 -4.06 -4.19
N VAL A 87 9.75 -3.79 -3.35
CA VAL A 87 9.39 -4.62 -2.20
C VAL A 87 8.04 -5.26 -2.53
N TRP A 88 8.04 -6.57 -2.80
CA TRP A 88 6.83 -7.33 -3.12
C TRP A 88 6.52 -8.39 -2.07
N SER A 89 6.70 -8.04 -0.81
CA SER A 89 6.35 -8.91 0.31
C SER A 89 5.25 -8.25 1.14
N HIS A 90 4.26 -9.07 1.52
CA HIS A 90 3.13 -8.61 2.31
C HIS A 90 3.59 -8.20 3.71
N PRO A 91 3.16 -7.03 4.24
CA PRO A 91 3.45 -6.65 5.62
C PRO A 91 2.65 -7.53 6.59
N ALA A 92 3.20 -7.75 7.78
CA ALA A 92 2.49 -8.39 8.88
C ALA A 92 2.26 -7.39 10.02
N PHE A 93 1.14 -7.51 10.69
CA PHE A 93 0.79 -6.63 11.81
C PHE A 93 0.53 -7.48 13.06
N ALA A 94 1.24 -7.18 14.14
CA ALA A 94 1.08 -7.86 15.44
C ALA A 94 1.51 -6.95 16.58
N ASN A 95 0.79 -6.99 17.71
CA ASN A 95 1.17 -6.29 18.93
C ASN A 95 1.53 -4.81 18.73
N ARG A 96 0.75 -4.08 17.96
CA ARG A 96 0.98 -2.68 17.59
C ARG A 96 2.30 -2.44 16.84
N ASN A 97 2.79 -3.46 16.16
CA ASN A 97 3.95 -3.34 15.30
C ASN A 97 3.59 -3.74 13.87
N VAL A 98 4.30 -3.17 12.92
CA VAL A 98 4.33 -3.64 11.54
C VAL A 98 5.68 -4.29 11.28
N LEU A 99 5.65 -5.49 10.70
CA LEU A 99 6.83 -6.22 10.27
C LEU A 99 6.87 -6.21 8.75
N VAL A 100 7.97 -5.74 8.21
CA VAL A 100 8.20 -5.67 6.76
C VAL A 100 9.55 -6.28 6.43
N ARG A 101 9.69 -6.80 5.23
CA ARG A 101 10.95 -7.37 4.77
C ARG A 101 11.28 -6.97 3.32
N ASN A 102 12.55 -6.94 3.03
CA ASN A 102 13.09 -6.99 1.67
C ASN A 102 13.92 -8.27 1.49
N ASP A 103 14.79 -8.34 0.50
CA ASP A 103 15.60 -9.54 0.24
C ASP A 103 16.80 -9.69 1.20
N LYS A 104 17.08 -8.68 2.01
CA LYS A 104 18.25 -8.62 2.88
C LYS A 104 17.92 -8.66 4.37
N GLU A 105 16.74 -8.16 4.76
CA GLU A 105 16.39 -7.99 6.17
C GLU A 105 14.88 -8.04 6.40
N ILE A 106 14.53 -8.34 7.64
CA ILE A 106 13.20 -8.15 8.19
C ILE A 106 13.30 -7.16 9.34
N VAL A 107 12.42 -6.18 9.36
CA VAL A 107 12.39 -5.13 10.37
C VAL A 107 11.01 -5.00 11.00
N SER A 108 10.99 -4.57 12.24
CA SER A 108 9.75 -4.32 12.98
C SER A 108 9.72 -2.87 13.44
N PHE A 109 8.61 -2.20 13.18
CA PHE A 109 8.37 -0.82 13.62
C PHE A 109 7.17 -0.75 14.55
N SER A 110 7.30 0.00 15.63
CA SER A 110 6.18 0.29 16.53
C SER A 110 5.21 1.27 15.86
N LEU A 111 3.92 0.93 15.93
CA LEU A 111 2.81 1.82 15.56
C LEU A 111 2.16 2.45 16.81
N ALA A 112 2.73 2.21 18.01
CA ALA A 112 2.27 2.84 19.24
C ALA A 112 2.71 4.30 19.27
N GLU A 113 1.82 5.14 19.78
CA GLU A 113 2.12 6.54 20.05
C GLU A 113 3.08 6.70 21.24
#